data_85a89342c0b282ce5ac1b4f190a65a91
#
_entry.id   85a89342c0b282ce5ac1b4f190a65a91
#
_cell.length_a   1.000
_cell.length_b   1.000
_cell.length_c   1.000
_cell.angle_alpha   90.00
_cell.angle_beta   90.00
_cell.angle_gamma   90.00
#
_symmetry.space_group_name_H-M   'P 1'
#
loop_
_entity.id
_entity.type
_entity.pdbx_description
1 polymer ?
#
loop_
_entity_poly.entity_id
_entity_poly.type
_entity_poly.pdbx_seq_one_letter_code
_entity_poly.pdbx_strand_id
1 'polypeptide(L)'
;RAAGLKKLLSPDITAVGVFVNSPIDDIVRLVSRGIIGAVQLHGDMEGFETVQYAEDLKKALAAARLAASVPIIRAVRVKDGDDIRRAVSYPAEYLLFDTFVKDQYGGSGVRFDWSLIPHIEKPWFLAGGISASTIKEALNTEAFCLDISSAVETDGRKDPKKIQEIIQTVRSV
;
A
#
# COMPACT_ATOMS: atom_id res chain seq x y z
N ARG A 1 3.44 1.72 -20.64
CA ARG A 1 2.25 2.44 -20.13
C ARG A 1 2.55 3.19 -18.84
N ALA A 2 3.09 2.55 -17.78
CA ALA A 2 3.39 3.20 -16.50
C ALA A 2 4.32 4.42 -16.64
N ALA A 3 5.41 4.34 -17.42
CA ALA A 3 6.31 5.44 -17.67
C ALA A 3 5.64 6.66 -18.33
N GLY A 4 4.64 6.43 -19.18
CA GLY A 4 3.84 7.52 -19.78
C GLY A 4 2.94 8.20 -18.75
N LEU A 5 2.31 7.44 -17.86
CA LEU A 5 1.49 7.96 -16.77
C LEU A 5 2.31 8.75 -15.75
N LYS A 6 3.51 8.27 -15.39
CA LYS A 6 4.41 8.99 -14.45
C LYS A 6 4.73 10.40 -14.91
N LYS A 7 4.86 10.63 -16.22
CA LYS A 7 5.14 11.97 -16.77
C LYS A 7 3.99 12.97 -16.59
N LEU A 8 2.78 12.48 -16.33
CA LEU A 8 1.58 13.31 -16.12
C LEU A 8 1.34 13.62 -14.63
N LEU A 9 2.06 12.98 -13.72
CA LEU A 9 1.94 13.22 -12.29
C LEU A 9 2.71 14.47 -11.88
N SER A 10 2.15 15.24 -10.93
CA SER A 10 2.89 16.28 -10.23
C SER A 10 4.15 15.70 -9.59
N PRO A 11 5.28 16.44 -9.54
CA PRO A 11 6.49 16.02 -8.84
C PRO A 11 6.27 15.60 -7.38
N ASP A 12 5.28 16.22 -6.72
CA ASP A 12 4.94 15.95 -5.32
C ASP A 12 4.20 14.62 -5.11
N ILE A 13 3.78 13.95 -6.19
CA ILE A 13 3.08 12.68 -6.13
C ILE A 13 4.07 11.53 -6.31
N THR A 14 4.25 10.73 -5.27
CA THR A 14 5.02 9.50 -5.34
C THR A 14 4.21 8.40 -6.04
N ALA A 15 4.73 7.86 -7.13
CA ALA A 15 4.13 6.70 -7.77
C ALA A 15 4.54 5.43 -7.02
N VAL A 16 3.57 4.68 -6.51
CA VAL A 16 3.79 3.40 -5.84
C VAL A 16 3.61 2.26 -6.85
N GLY A 17 4.61 1.38 -6.95
CA GLY A 17 4.48 0.14 -7.71
C GLY A 17 3.93 -0.96 -6.80
N VAL A 18 2.79 -1.57 -7.18
CA VAL A 18 2.20 -2.69 -6.45
C VAL A 18 2.63 -3.99 -7.14
N PHE A 19 3.19 -4.90 -6.36
CA PHE A 19 3.74 -6.16 -6.83
C PHE A 19 3.12 -7.34 -6.08
N VAL A 20 2.85 -8.40 -6.79
CA VAL A 20 2.38 -9.67 -6.26
C VAL A 20 3.33 -10.76 -6.77
N ASN A 21 4.17 -11.29 -5.89
CA ASN A 21 5.13 -12.36 -6.18
C ASN A 21 5.99 -12.07 -7.44
N SER A 22 6.49 -10.85 -7.55
CA SER A 22 7.26 -10.40 -8.72
C SER A 22 8.76 -10.64 -8.55
N PRO A 23 9.53 -10.92 -9.63
CA PRO A 23 10.98 -10.98 -9.58
C PRO A 23 11.58 -9.65 -9.12
N ILE A 24 12.61 -9.70 -8.25
CA ILE A 24 13.31 -8.52 -7.71
C ILE A 24 13.87 -7.63 -8.82
N ASP A 25 14.42 -8.22 -9.89
CA ASP A 25 14.99 -7.48 -11.01
C ASP A 25 13.98 -6.59 -11.73
N ASP A 26 12.71 -7.03 -11.80
CA ASP A 26 11.64 -6.24 -12.40
C ASP A 26 11.33 -4.99 -11.54
N ILE A 27 11.35 -5.13 -10.23
CA ILE A 27 11.15 -4.03 -9.28
C ILE A 27 12.31 -3.04 -9.39
N VAL A 28 13.55 -3.52 -9.29
CA VAL A 28 14.77 -2.71 -9.39
C VAL A 28 14.80 -1.95 -10.71
N ARG A 29 14.44 -2.59 -11.83
CA ARG A 29 14.38 -1.94 -13.15
C ARG A 29 13.39 -0.78 -13.19
N LEU A 30 12.22 -0.91 -12.58
CA LEU A 30 11.20 0.17 -12.55
C LEU A 30 11.65 1.34 -11.67
N VAL A 31 12.25 1.04 -10.53
CA VAL A 31 12.84 2.04 -9.63
C VAL A 31 14.00 2.78 -10.33
N SER A 32 14.97 2.05 -10.90
CA SER A 32 16.14 2.63 -11.59
C SER A 32 15.77 3.57 -12.74
N ARG A 33 14.60 3.34 -13.34
CA ARG A 33 14.06 4.21 -14.41
C ARG A 33 13.24 5.38 -13.88
N GLY A 34 13.13 5.56 -12.57
CA GLY A 34 12.32 6.61 -11.95
C GLY A 34 10.83 6.50 -12.25
N ILE A 35 10.34 5.31 -12.62
CA ILE A 35 8.91 5.08 -12.92
C ILE A 35 8.10 5.01 -11.62
N ILE A 36 8.66 4.40 -10.59
CA ILE A 36 8.09 4.32 -9.24
C ILE A 36 9.08 4.85 -8.21
N GLY A 37 8.55 5.43 -7.13
CA GLY A 37 9.31 5.97 -6.01
C GLY A 37 9.07 5.23 -4.69
N ALA A 38 8.15 4.25 -4.67
CA ALA A 38 7.92 3.35 -3.56
C ALA A 38 7.48 1.98 -4.07
N VAL A 39 7.71 0.93 -3.29
CA VAL A 39 7.39 -0.47 -3.62
C VAL A 39 6.39 -0.99 -2.62
N GLN A 40 5.23 -1.45 -3.09
CA GLN A 40 4.25 -2.16 -2.26
C GLN A 40 4.29 -3.65 -2.60
N LEU A 41 4.65 -4.47 -1.62
CA LEU A 41 4.63 -5.92 -1.70
C LEU A 41 3.26 -6.41 -1.22
N HIS A 42 2.50 -7.05 -2.11
CA HIS A 42 1.12 -7.49 -1.84
C HIS A 42 0.92 -8.99 -2.11
N GLY A 43 2.01 -9.72 -2.23
CA GLY A 43 2.00 -11.17 -2.44
C GLY A 43 1.98 -11.96 -1.16
N ASP A 44 2.33 -13.24 -1.27
CA ASP A 44 2.32 -14.19 -0.18
C ASP A 44 3.58 -14.08 0.69
N MET A 45 3.39 -13.79 1.98
CA MET A 45 4.47 -13.71 2.96
C MET A 45 5.07 -15.07 3.34
N GLU A 46 4.28 -16.11 3.27
CA GLU A 46 4.70 -17.47 3.68
C GLU A 46 5.33 -18.22 2.50
N GLY A 47 4.99 -17.81 1.26
CA GLY A 47 5.49 -18.43 0.05
C GLY A 47 6.59 -17.62 -0.62
N PHE A 48 6.22 -16.67 -1.47
CA PHE A 48 7.17 -15.96 -2.33
C PHE A 48 7.76 -14.71 -1.67
N GLU A 49 6.92 -13.82 -1.14
CA GLU A 49 7.37 -12.55 -0.53
C GLU A 49 7.71 -12.70 0.96
N THR A 50 8.61 -13.62 1.27
CA THR A 50 9.11 -13.89 2.62
C THR A 50 9.95 -12.75 3.19
N VAL A 51 10.32 -12.85 4.45
CA VAL A 51 11.32 -11.94 5.07
C VAL A 51 12.62 -11.94 4.27
N GLN A 52 13.09 -13.11 3.84
CA GLN A 52 14.31 -13.22 3.03
C GLN A 52 14.18 -12.49 1.68
N TYR A 53 13.03 -12.60 1.02
CA TYR A 53 12.77 -11.87 -0.21
C TYR A 53 12.88 -10.34 -0.02
N ALA A 54 12.30 -9.81 1.08
CA ALA A 54 12.37 -8.39 1.36
C ALA A 54 13.80 -7.93 1.65
N GLU A 55 14.59 -8.73 2.37
CA GLU A 55 16.00 -8.46 2.63
C GLU A 55 16.82 -8.47 1.32
N ASP A 56 16.56 -9.41 0.43
CA ASP A 56 17.25 -9.50 -0.85
C ASP A 56 16.86 -8.36 -1.79
N LEU A 57 15.59 -7.93 -1.77
CA LEU A 57 15.15 -6.72 -2.47
C LEU A 57 15.89 -5.48 -1.93
N LYS A 58 16.01 -5.32 -0.61
CA LYS A 58 16.77 -4.22 -0.01
C LYS A 58 18.23 -4.23 -0.43
N LYS A 59 18.88 -5.40 -0.44
CA LYS A 59 20.27 -5.54 -0.92
C LYS A 59 20.39 -5.15 -2.40
N ALA A 60 19.46 -5.59 -3.26
CA ALA A 60 19.45 -5.27 -4.67
C ALA A 60 19.27 -3.75 -4.92
N LEU A 61 18.34 -3.10 -4.19
CA LEU A 61 18.15 -1.66 -4.24
C LEU A 61 19.41 -0.91 -3.76
N ALA A 62 20.07 -1.39 -2.70
CA ALA A 62 21.31 -0.81 -2.19
C ALA A 62 22.44 -0.94 -3.21
N ALA A 63 22.61 -2.10 -3.83
CA ALA A 63 23.60 -2.33 -4.89
C ALA A 63 23.39 -1.39 -6.10
N ALA A 64 22.13 -1.08 -6.41
CA ALA A 64 21.75 -0.10 -7.43
C ALA A 64 21.86 1.37 -6.96
N ARG A 65 22.29 1.62 -5.70
CA ARG A 65 22.34 2.95 -5.04
C ARG A 65 20.98 3.65 -4.92
N LEU A 66 19.91 2.87 -4.76
CA LEU A 66 18.52 3.34 -4.70
C LEU A 66 17.87 3.19 -3.31
N ALA A 67 18.50 2.45 -2.40
CA ALA A 67 17.89 2.05 -1.12
C ALA A 67 17.46 3.22 -0.23
N ALA A 68 18.18 4.33 -0.25
CA ALA A 68 17.88 5.49 0.60
C ALA A 68 16.64 6.29 0.15
N SER A 69 16.14 6.05 -1.05
CA SER A 69 15.08 6.86 -1.67
C SER A 69 13.78 6.10 -1.96
N VAL A 70 13.73 4.79 -1.71
CA VAL A 70 12.62 3.93 -2.14
C VAL A 70 12.14 3.06 -0.99
N PRO A 71 11.12 3.53 -0.25
CA PRO A 71 10.56 2.74 0.84
C PRO A 71 9.79 1.52 0.33
N ILE A 72 9.81 0.47 1.14
CA ILE A 72 9.01 -0.74 0.96
C ILE A 72 7.79 -0.65 1.87
N ILE A 73 6.62 -0.89 1.32
CA ILE A 73 5.34 -0.99 2.00
C ILE A 73 4.94 -2.48 1.97
N ARG A 74 4.77 -3.11 3.12
CA ARG A 74 4.25 -4.46 3.19
C ARG A 74 2.73 -4.45 3.34
N ALA A 75 2.00 -4.88 2.32
CA ALA A 75 0.55 -5.06 2.41
C ALA A 75 0.22 -6.42 3.05
N VAL A 76 -0.69 -6.38 4.00
CA VAL A 76 -1.14 -7.54 4.79
C VAL A 76 -2.64 -7.62 4.72
N ARG A 77 -3.16 -8.76 4.29
CA ARG A 77 -4.59 -9.04 4.29
C ARG A 77 -5.01 -9.55 5.66
N VAL A 78 -5.69 -8.69 6.41
CA VAL A 78 -6.06 -8.95 7.81
C VAL A 78 -7.32 -9.78 7.90
N LYS A 79 -7.22 -10.96 8.49
CA LYS A 79 -8.35 -11.79 8.94
C LYS A 79 -8.57 -11.59 10.44
N ASP A 80 -7.47 -11.52 11.18
CA ASP A 80 -7.45 -11.41 12.64
C ASP A 80 -6.19 -10.67 13.13
N GLY A 81 -6.09 -10.48 14.45
CA GLY A 81 -4.96 -9.78 15.06
C GLY A 81 -3.61 -10.49 14.94
N ASP A 82 -3.58 -11.81 14.64
CA ASP A 82 -2.33 -12.53 14.47
C ASP A 82 -1.64 -12.15 13.16
N ASP A 83 -2.41 -11.86 12.11
CA ASP A 83 -1.86 -11.36 10.85
C ASP A 83 -1.11 -10.05 11.07
N ILE A 84 -1.66 -9.15 11.88
CA ILE A 84 -1.06 -7.86 12.22
C ILE A 84 0.22 -8.07 13.03
N ARG A 85 0.17 -8.90 14.08
CA ARG A 85 1.35 -9.19 14.94
C ARG A 85 2.51 -9.75 14.13
N ARG A 86 2.24 -10.68 13.20
CA ARG A 86 3.27 -11.25 12.32
C ARG A 86 3.88 -10.20 11.40
N ALA A 87 3.08 -9.27 10.91
CA ALA A 87 3.54 -8.25 9.99
C ALA A 87 4.48 -7.20 10.61
N VAL A 88 4.35 -6.91 11.91
CA VAL A 88 5.15 -5.87 12.58
C VAL A 88 6.66 -6.13 12.45
N SER A 89 7.09 -7.39 12.51
CA SER A 89 8.50 -7.78 12.38
C SER A 89 9.01 -7.84 10.93
N TYR A 90 8.14 -7.70 9.93
CA TYR A 90 8.55 -7.75 8.54
C TYR A 90 9.48 -6.57 8.19
N PRO A 91 10.57 -6.78 7.43
CA PRO A 91 11.57 -5.76 7.13
C PRO A 91 11.08 -4.80 6.03
N ALA A 92 10.07 -4.01 6.33
CA ALA A 92 9.55 -2.93 5.49
C ALA A 92 9.50 -1.62 6.29
N GLU A 93 9.58 -0.49 5.61
CA GLU A 93 9.48 0.84 6.23
C GLU A 93 8.06 1.16 6.65
N TYR A 94 7.08 0.64 5.89
CA TYR A 94 5.65 0.82 6.14
C TYR A 94 4.92 -0.51 6.11
N LEU A 95 3.82 -0.59 6.88
CA LEU A 95 2.82 -1.64 6.73
C LEU A 95 1.60 -1.08 6.01
N LEU A 96 0.82 -1.93 5.38
CA LEU A 96 -0.51 -1.60 4.86
C LEU A 96 -1.45 -2.72 5.28
N PHE A 97 -2.51 -2.37 6.00
CA PHE A 97 -3.52 -3.33 6.44
C PHE A 97 -4.74 -3.23 5.54
N ASP A 98 -5.01 -4.30 4.80
CA ASP A 98 -6.16 -4.43 3.90
C ASP A 98 -7.09 -5.55 4.37
N THR A 99 -8.34 -5.49 3.98
CA THR A 99 -9.31 -6.52 4.33
C THR A 99 -9.01 -7.83 3.59
N PHE A 100 -9.00 -8.94 4.32
CA PHE A 100 -8.96 -10.24 3.69
C PHE A 100 -10.31 -10.55 3.03
N VAL A 101 -10.31 -10.76 1.73
CA VAL A 101 -11.43 -11.36 1.00
C VAL A 101 -10.90 -12.58 0.27
N LYS A 102 -11.54 -13.73 0.47
CA LYS A 102 -11.16 -14.97 -0.19
C LYS A 102 -11.19 -14.78 -1.70
N ASP A 103 -10.13 -15.22 -2.37
CA ASP A 103 -9.97 -15.19 -3.83
C ASP A 103 -9.97 -13.79 -4.48
N GLN A 104 -9.78 -12.69 -3.69
CA GLN A 104 -9.70 -11.34 -4.20
C GLN A 104 -8.55 -10.54 -3.57
N TYR A 105 -7.79 -9.81 -4.39
CA TYR A 105 -6.74 -8.89 -3.97
C TYR A 105 -7.25 -7.45 -4.04
N GLY A 106 -7.75 -6.94 -2.89
CA GLY A 106 -8.22 -5.55 -2.74
C GLY A 106 -9.57 -5.22 -3.40
N GLY A 107 -10.12 -4.04 -3.10
CA GLY A 107 -11.26 -3.46 -3.79
C GLY A 107 -12.64 -4.08 -3.50
N SER A 108 -12.77 -4.97 -2.52
CA SER A 108 -14.04 -5.64 -2.19
C SER A 108 -15.13 -4.75 -1.59
N GLY A 109 -14.75 -3.57 -1.05
CA GLY A 109 -15.67 -2.71 -0.28
C GLY A 109 -16.02 -3.23 1.10
N VAL A 110 -15.61 -4.45 1.46
CA VAL A 110 -15.74 -5.02 2.80
C VAL A 110 -14.60 -4.50 3.67
N ARG A 111 -14.85 -4.28 4.96
CA ARG A 111 -13.83 -3.89 5.93
C ARG A 111 -13.66 -4.97 6.99
N PHE A 112 -12.45 -5.13 7.50
CA PHE A 112 -12.20 -5.81 8.77
C PHE A 112 -12.45 -4.86 9.95
N ASP A 113 -12.51 -5.40 11.14
CA ASP A 113 -12.64 -4.58 12.35
C ASP A 113 -11.32 -3.84 12.62
N TRP A 114 -11.29 -2.52 12.36
CA TRP A 114 -10.10 -1.69 12.53
C TRP A 114 -9.63 -1.59 13.98
N SER A 115 -10.51 -1.89 14.96
CA SER A 115 -10.12 -1.95 16.37
C SER A 115 -9.16 -3.10 16.71
N LEU A 116 -9.00 -4.06 15.81
CA LEU A 116 -8.00 -5.12 15.92
C LEU A 116 -6.56 -4.62 15.76
N ILE A 117 -6.35 -3.43 15.20
CA ILE A 117 -5.02 -2.87 15.02
C ILE A 117 -4.54 -2.30 16.36
N PRO A 118 -3.55 -2.93 17.01
CA PRO A 118 -2.98 -2.39 18.24
C PRO A 118 -2.16 -1.14 17.94
N HIS A 119 -1.72 -0.45 18.98
CA HIS A 119 -0.69 0.58 18.80
C HIS A 119 0.57 -0.02 18.19
N ILE A 120 1.04 0.55 17.08
CA ILE A 120 2.21 0.10 16.31
C ILE A 120 3.12 1.30 16.07
N GLU A 121 4.39 1.22 16.51
CA GLU A 121 5.39 2.28 16.29
C GLU A 121 5.74 2.48 14.80
N LYS A 122 5.74 1.38 14.02
CA LYS A 122 5.99 1.45 12.59
C LYS A 122 4.82 2.16 11.88
N PRO A 123 5.07 3.18 11.04
CA PRO A 123 3.97 3.85 10.33
C PRO A 123 3.25 2.88 9.38
N TRP A 124 1.93 2.99 9.33
CA TRP A 124 1.10 2.07 8.57
C TRP A 124 -0.03 2.76 7.82
N PHE A 125 -0.45 2.13 6.75
CA PHE A 125 -1.53 2.56 5.88
C PHE A 125 -2.77 1.73 6.19
N LEU A 126 -3.91 2.37 6.23
CA LEU A 126 -5.20 1.70 6.31
C LEU A 126 -5.80 1.57 4.92
N ALA A 127 -6.17 0.34 4.56
CA ALA A 127 -6.89 0.00 3.34
C ALA A 127 -8.13 -0.84 3.68
N GLY A 128 -8.97 -1.07 2.69
CA GLY A 128 -10.15 -1.91 2.81
C GLY A 128 -11.35 -1.23 3.48
N GLY A 129 -12.44 -1.09 2.72
CA GLY A 129 -13.71 -0.57 3.20
C GLY A 129 -13.76 0.94 3.50
N ILE A 130 -12.74 1.71 3.11
CA ILE A 130 -12.75 3.17 3.25
C ILE A 130 -13.62 3.77 2.14
N SER A 131 -14.60 4.57 2.53
CA SER A 131 -15.57 5.21 1.66
C SER A 131 -16.00 6.56 2.24
N ALA A 132 -16.83 7.31 1.53
CA ALA A 132 -17.38 8.56 2.04
C ALA A 132 -18.15 8.39 3.37
N SER A 133 -18.75 7.22 3.62
CA SER A 133 -19.46 6.93 4.87
C SER A 133 -18.54 6.50 6.03
N THR A 134 -17.38 5.93 5.76
CA THR A 134 -16.47 5.38 6.78
C THR A 134 -15.19 6.22 6.97
N ILE A 135 -14.96 7.22 6.12
CA ILE A 135 -13.72 8.00 6.12
C ILE A 135 -13.46 8.73 7.44
N LYS A 136 -14.49 9.21 8.12
CA LYS A 136 -14.34 9.88 9.42
C LYS A 136 -13.86 8.90 10.50
N GLU A 137 -14.34 7.66 10.46
CA GLU A 137 -13.87 6.60 11.35
C GLU A 137 -12.41 6.21 11.02
N ALA A 138 -12.08 6.11 9.73
CA ALA A 138 -10.71 5.85 9.29
C ALA A 138 -9.73 6.95 9.74
N LEU A 139 -10.14 8.22 9.70
CA LEU A 139 -9.33 9.35 10.17
C LEU A 139 -9.10 9.36 11.68
N ASN A 140 -9.95 8.69 12.46
CA ASN A 140 -9.78 8.55 13.91
C ASN A 140 -8.81 7.40 14.28
N THR A 141 -8.33 6.63 13.31
CA THR A 141 -7.29 5.63 13.54
C THR A 141 -5.90 6.29 13.59
N GLU A 142 -4.91 5.58 14.09
CA GLU A 142 -3.52 6.05 14.09
C GLU A 142 -2.82 5.84 12.72
N ALA A 143 -3.57 5.59 11.65
CA ALA A 143 -3.01 5.36 10.33
C ALA A 143 -2.24 6.57 9.81
N PHE A 144 -1.00 6.34 9.38
CA PHE A 144 -0.19 7.36 8.72
C PHE A 144 -0.80 7.81 7.38
N CYS A 145 -1.47 6.92 6.67
CA CYS A 145 -2.06 7.16 5.36
C CYS A 145 -3.29 6.28 5.13
N LEU A 146 -4.26 6.78 4.36
CA LEU A 146 -5.42 6.02 3.92
C LEU A 146 -5.23 5.58 2.46
N ASP A 147 -5.38 4.30 2.18
CA ASP A 147 -5.38 3.74 0.83
C ASP A 147 -6.82 3.50 0.35
N ILE A 148 -7.24 4.25 -0.67
CA ILE A 148 -8.62 4.27 -1.15
C ILE A 148 -8.66 3.88 -2.62
N SER A 149 -9.33 2.79 -2.94
CA SER A 149 -9.42 2.29 -4.31
C SER A 149 -10.84 2.34 -4.86
N SER A 150 -11.68 1.36 -4.55
CA SER A 150 -13.01 1.20 -5.17
C SER A 150 -14.00 2.32 -4.82
N ALA A 151 -13.88 2.95 -3.66
CA ALA A 151 -14.77 4.04 -3.24
C ALA A 151 -14.69 5.28 -4.13
N VAL A 152 -13.61 5.46 -4.87
CA VAL A 152 -13.42 6.56 -5.82
C VAL A 152 -13.62 6.12 -7.28
N GLU A 153 -14.40 5.07 -7.50
CA GLU A 153 -14.72 4.55 -8.83
C GLU A 153 -16.20 4.74 -9.17
N THR A 154 -16.47 4.91 -10.46
CA THR A 154 -17.80 4.81 -11.08
C THR A 154 -17.66 3.86 -12.26
N ASP A 155 -18.47 2.81 -12.30
CA ASP A 155 -18.43 1.75 -13.33
C ASP A 155 -17.01 1.15 -13.53
N GLY A 156 -16.29 0.90 -12.42
CA GLY A 156 -14.94 0.32 -12.42
C GLY A 156 -13.83 1.24 -12.93
N ARG A 157 -14.10 2.55 -13.05
CA ARG A 157 -13.12 3.57 -13.45
C ARG A 157 -12.97 4.64 -12.39
N LYS A 158 -11.76 5.12 -12.18
CA LYS A 158 -11.49 6.22 -11.25
C LYS A 158 -12.28 7.47 -11.64
N ASP A 159 -13.06 7.98 -10.70
CA ASP A 159 -13.91 9.16 -10.85
C ASP A 159 -13.23 10.40 -10.25
N PRO A 160 -12.86 11.40 -11.06
CA PRO A 160 -12.17 12.58 -10.57
C PRO A 160 -12.96 13.36 -9.50
N LYS A 161 -14.30 13.38 -9.57
CA LYS A 161 -15.14 14.08 -8.59
C LYS A 161 -15.07 13.39 -7.23
N LYS A 162 -15.22 12.05 -7.21
CA LYS A 162 -15.10 11.26 -5.98
C LYS A 162 -13.71 11.37 -5.36
N ILE A 163 -12.65 11.38 -6.18
CA ILE A 163 -11.27 11.60 -5.71
C ILE A 163 -11.17 12.96 -5.04
N GLN A 164 -11.69 14.01 -5.69
CA GLN A 164 -11.64 15.37 -5.15
C GLN A 164 -12.42 15.51 -3.84
N GLU A 165 -13.63 14.94 -3.76
CA GLU A 165 -14.46 14.95 -2.56
C GLU A 165 -13.76 14.27 -1.36
N ILE A 166 -13.16 13.11 -1.58
CA ILE A 166 -12.40 12.39 -0.56
C ILE A 166 -11.20 13.20 -0.09
N ILE A 167 -10.41 13.77 -1.01
CA ILE A 167 -9.25 14.60 -0.68
C ILE A 167 -9.67 15.83 0.13
N GLN A 168 -10.78 16.48 -0.23
CA GLN A 168 -11.32 17.61 0.51
C GLN A 168 -11.74 17.21 1.92
N THR A 169 -12.41 16.08 2.07
CA THR A 169 -12.83 15.56 3.38
C THR A 169 -11.61 15.29 4.28
N VAL A 170 -10.58 14.62 3.76
CA VAL A 170 -9.35 14.34 4.53
C VAL A 170 -8.60 15.59 4.95
N ARG A 171 -8.58 16.63 4.10
CA ARG A 171 -7.85 17.88 4.36
C ARG A 171 -8.63 18.89 5.23
N SER A 172 -9.90 18.64 5.48
CA SER A 172 -10.75 19.52 6.32
C SER A 172 -10.74 19.14 7.80
N VAL A 173 -10.07 18.09 8.18
CA VAL A 173 -9.84 17.57 9.55
C VAL A 173 -8.38 17.86 9.99
#